data_1d94a51ddf37011d8927054ebea405e5
#
_entry.id   1d94a51ddf37011d8927054ebea405e5
#
_cell.length_a   1.000
_cell.length_b   1.000
_cell.length_c   1.000
_cell.angle_alpha   90.00
_cell.angle_beta   90.00
_cell.angle_gamma   90.00
#
_symmetry.space_group_name_H-M   'P 1'
#
loop_
_entity.id
_entity.type
_entity.pdbx_description
1 polymer ?
#
loop_
_entity_poly.entity_id
_entity_poly.type
_entity_poly.pdbx_seq_one_letter_code
_entity_poly.pdbx_strand_id
1 'polypeptide(L)'
;DAAHTWAAQAGPVPGLLIGHSTGGVIALRAVADGLVRPRALVVIDSNVPVTDPALAARAAKARLAARPDWRSVLRASLARDLLVPEPWHERILADLDATPDHSMRELWAAVLAADTRALWSSLTVPTLYVRSTRDVHQRDLDAVTQHATVVDVGPGHWPHVAEPEAVAAAIRRWHATVAAQPSHH
;
A
#
# COMPACT_ATOMS: atom_id res chain seq x y z
N ASP A 1 17.41 1.94 3.93
CA ASP A 1 15.95 2.10 3.92
C ASP A 1 15.42 1.82 2.52
N ALA A 2 14.36 0.97 2.42
CA ALA A 2 13.80 0.50 1.15
C ALA A 2 13.36 1.66 0.22
N ALA A 3 12.82 2.75 0.77
CA ALA A 3 12.40 3.91 -0.01
C ALA A 3 13.57 4.62 -0.68
N HIS A 4 14.70 4.79 0.01
CA HIS A 4 15.92 5.37 -0.57
C HIS A 4 16.53 4.48 -1.65
N THR A 5 16.60 3.17 -1.39
CA THR A 5 17.14 2.21 -2.37
C THR A 5 16.29 2.19 -3.64
N TRP A 6 14.96 2.16 -3.48
CA TRP A 6 14.05 2.20 -4.60
C TRP A 6 14.15 3.53 -5.38
N ALA A 7 14.13 4.68 -4.69
CA ALA A 7 14.22 6.00 -5.33
C ALA A 7 15.51 6.18 -6.13
N ALA A 8 16.64 5.68 -5.64
CA ALA A 8 17.91 5.71 -6.35
C ALA A 8 17.90 4.90 -7.66
N GLN A 9 17.01 3.91 -7.77
CA GLN A 9 16.87 3.03 -8.93
C GLN A 9 15.72 3.44 -9.87
N ALA A 10 14.79 4.26 -9.41
CA ALA A 10 13.54 4.55 -10.12
C ALA A 10 13.71 5.43 -11.38
N GLY A 11 14.89 6.08 -11.57
CA GLY A 11 15.11 6.95 -12.73
C GLY A 11 14.27 8.25 -12.68
N PRO A 12 13.93 8.84 -13.85
CA PRO A 12 13.22 10.12 -13.90
C PRO A 12 11.84 10.03 -13.25
N VAL A 13 11.43 11.15 -12.63
CA VAL A 13 10.19 11.27 -11.84
C VAL A 13 8.95 10.83 -12.61
N PRO A 14 8.21 9.82 -12.16
CA PRO A 14 7.00 9.38 -12.84
C PRO A 14 5.90 10.45 -12.76
N GLY A 15 5.13 10.60 -13.81
CA GLY A 15 3.92 11.44 -13.78
C GLY A 15 2.91 10.91 -12.75
N LEU A 16 2.78 9.59 -12.66
CA LEU A 16 1.91 8.88 -11.71
C LEU A 16 2.72 7.80 -11.00
N LEU A 17 2.73 7.82 -9.68
CA LEU A 17 3.30 6.77 -8.84
C LEU A 17 2.17 5.92 -8.26
N ILE A 18 2.27 4.60 -8.39
CA ILE A 18 1.28 3.66 -7.86
C ILE A 18 1.98 2.67 -6.93
N GLY A 19 1.48 2.53 -5.70
CA GLY A 19 1.98 1.57 -4.73
C GLY A 19 0.86 0.73 -4.13
N HIS A 20 1.05 -0.60 -4.09
CA HIS A 20 0.13 -1.54 -3.45
C HIS A 20 0.73 -2.09 -2.16
N SER A 21 -0.08 -2.20 -1.10
CA SER A 21 0.31 -2.83 0.16
C SER A 21 1.65 -2.28 0.69
N THR A 22 2.65 -3.11 0.84
CA THR A 22 4.04 -2.74 1.20
C THR A 22 4.61 -1.67 0.26
N GLY A 23 4.38 -1.79 -1.06
CA GLY A 23 4.76 -0.79 -2.06
C GLY A 23 4.07 0.56 -1.84
N GLY A 24 2.87 0.56 -1.28
CA GLY A 24 2.16 1.78 -0.86
C GLY A 24 2.88 2.51 0.27
N VAL A 25 3.36 1.79 1.29
CA VAL A 25 4.16 2.40 2.39
C VAL A 25 5.49 2.96 1.86
N ILE A 26 6.15 2.23 0.96
CA ILE A 26 7.40 2.69 0.33
C ILE A 26 7.15 3.96 -0.49
N ALA A 27 6.09 3.99 -1.29
CA ALA A 27 5.72 5.15 -2.10
C ALA A 27 5.37 6.37 -1.24
N LEU A 28 4.54 6.19 -0.20
CA LEU A 28 4.22 7.23 0.78
C LEU A 28 5.49 7.81 1.40
N ARG A 29 6.38 6.94 1.85
CA ARG A 29 7.65 7.34 2.47
C ARG A 29 8.53 8.10 1.50
N ALA A 30 8.69 7.60 0.27
CA ALA A 30 9.52 8.23 -0.75
C ALA A 30 9.01 9.63 -1.13
N VAL A 31 7.69 9.82 -1.19
CA VAL A 31 7.08 11.14 -1.45
C VAL A 31 7.22 12.05 -0.24
N ALA A 32 6.91 11.58 0.96
CA ALA A 32 6.98 12.37 2.19
C ALA A 32 8.41 12.86 2.48
N ASP A 33 9.41 12.04 2.23
CA ASP A 33 10.83 12.39 2.41
C ASP A 33 11.40 13.21 1.22
N GLY A 34 10.59 13.49 0.20
CA GLY A 34 11.02 14.25 -0.99
C GLY A 34 11.99 13.52 -1.91
N LEU A 35 12.12 12.20 -1.76
CA LEU A 35 13.00 11.35 -2.59
C LEU A 35 12.50 11.26 -4.02
N VAL A 36 11.19 11.29 -4.21
CA VAL A 36 10.53 11.36 -5.50
C VAL A 36 9.41 12.40 -5.45
N ARG A 37 9.14 13.04 -6.59
CA ARG A 37 8.10 14.08 -6.72
C ARG A 37 7.18 13.75 -7.90
N PRO A 38 6.29 12.76 -7.76
CA PRO A 38 5.33 12.43 -8.80
C PRO A 38 4.30 13.56 -8.92
N ARG A 39 3.65 13.67 -10.08
CA ARG A 39 2.51 14.60 -10.24
C ARG A 39 1.28 14.12 -9.47
N ALA A 40 1.17 12.82 -9.24
CA ALA A 40 0.06 12.22 -8.50
C ALA A 40 0.50 10.88 -7.90
N LEU A 41 -0.12 10.50 -6.77
CA LEU A 41 0.14 9.25 -6.06
C LEU A 41 -1.14 8.42 -5.98
N VAL A 42 -1.04 7.12 -6.25
CA VAL A 42 -2.11 6.15 -5.99
C VAL A 42 -1.60 5.12 -4.98
N VAL A 43 -2.33 4.96 -3.91
CA VAL A 43 -2.05 3.96 -2.87
C VAL A 43 -3.18 2.95 -2.89
N ILE A 44 -2.85 1.68 -3.16
CA ILE A 44 -3.82 0.59 -3.24
C ILE A 44 -3.71 -0.25 -1.97
N ASP A 45 -4.78 -0.30 -1.19
CA ASP A 45 -4.97 -1.13 -0.01
C ASP A 45 -3.70 -1.29 0.86
N SER A 46 -3.15 -0.17 1.28
CA SER A 46 -1.93 -0.08 2.08
C SER A 46 -2.22 0.46 3.49
N ASN A 47 -1.18 0.63 4.29
CA ASN A 47 -1.30 1.11 5.66
C ASN A 47 -1.90 2.51 5.72
N VAL A 48 -3.06 2.63 6.37
CA VAL A 48 -3.71 3.89 6.71
C VAL A 48 -3.45 4.27 8.17
N PRO A 49 -3.67 5.53 8.58
CA PRO A 49 -3.68 5.90 9.98
C PRO A 49 -4.60 5.00 10.78
N VAL A 50 -4.14 4.53 11.93
CA VAL A 50 -4.91 3.65 12.82
C VAL A 50 -4.82 4.16 14.25
N THR A 51 -5.76 3.76 15.09
CA THR A 51 -5.73 4.08 16.53
C THR A 51 -4.53 3.46 17.24
N ASP A 52 -4.07 4.05 18.34
CA ASP A 52 -2.94 3.52 19.10
C ASP A 52 -3.12 2.04 19.51
N PRO A 53 -4.31 1.58 19.96
CA PRO A 53 -4.53 0.16 20.20
C PRO A 53 -4.35 -0.72 18.96
N ALA A 54 -4.76 -0.24 17.78
CA ALA A 54 -4.61 -0.97 16.53
C ALA A 54 -3.14 -1.01 16.08
N LEU A 55 -2.40 0.08 16.26
CA LEU A 55 -0.93 0.10 16.04
C LEU A 55 -0.21 -0.89 16.97
N ALA A 56 -0.57 -0.92 18.25
CA ALA A 56 0.00 -1.86 19.20
C ALA A 56 -0.28 -3.33 18.83
N ALA A 57 -1.51 -3.61 18.34
CA ALA A 57 -1.87 -4.95 17.86
C ALA A 57 -1.07 -5.33 16.59
N ARG A 58 -0.87 -4.40 15.66
CA ARG A 58 -0.04 -4.63 14.46
C ARG A 58 1.43 -4.83 14.81
N ALA A 59 1.98 -4.04 15.72
CA ALA A 59 3.35 -4.22 16.22
C ALA A 59 3.52 -5.56 16.94
N ALA A 60 2.49 -6.03 17.68
CA ALA A 60 2.48 -7.37 18.24
C ALA A 60 2.48 -8.45 17.16
N LYS A 61 1.72 -8.26 16.08
CA LYS A 61 1.72 -9.15 14.90
C LYS A 61 3.08 -9.15 14.19
N ALA A 62 3.80 -8.04 14.15
CA ALA A 62 5.14 -7.96 13.57
C ALA A 62 6.15 -8.89 14.27
N ARG A 63 5.95 -9.17 15.56
CA ARG A 63 6.79 -10.14 16.31
C ARG A 63 6.67 -11.58 15.80
N LEU A 64 5.61 -11.90 15.04
CA LEU A 64 5.50 -13.20 14.38
C LEU A 64 6.64 -13.44 13.38
N ALA A 65 7.22 -12.39 12.81
CA ALA A 65 8.38 -12.51 11.93
C ALA A 65 9.63 -13.07 12.64
N ALA A 66 9.71 -13.00 13.95
CA ALA A 66 10.81 -13.59 14.74
C ALA A 66 10.64 -15.09 15.00
N ARG A 67 9.47 -15.69 14.70
CA ARG A 67 9.20 -17.11 14.96
C ARG A 67 9.86 -17.98 13.90
N PRO A 68 10.22 -19.23 14.25
CA PRO A 68 10.75 -20.19 13.26
C PRO A 68 9.76 -20.50 12.13
N ASP A 69 8.45 -20.53 12.43
CA ASP A 69 7.36 -20.85 11.49
C ASP A 69 6.74 -19.62 10.81
N TRP A 70 7.39 -18.46 10.88
CA TRP A 70 6.86 -17.18 10.41
C TRP A 70 6.38 -17.23 8.94
N ARG A 71 7.12 -17.92 8.05
CA ARG A 71 6.77 -18.02 6.62
C ARG A 71 5.46 -18.79 6.42
N SER A 72 5.29 -19.90 7.13
CA SER A 72 4.04 -20.66 7.09
C SER A 72 2.86 -19.86 7.60
N VAL A 73 3.07 -19.09 8.67
CA VAL A 73 2.06 -18.19 9.23
C VAL A 73 1.68 -17.09 8.24
N LEU A 74 2.68 -16.43 7.63
CA LEU A 74 2.45 -15.40 6.60
C LEU A 74 1.71 -16.01 5.40
N ARG A 75 2.19 -17.13 4.87
CA ARG A 75 1.59 -17.82 3.73
C ARG A 75 0.12 -18.20 3.98
N ALA A 76 -0.18 -18.77 5.15
CA ALA A 76 -1.55 -19.12 5.52
C ALA A 76 -2.46 -17.88 5.66
N SER A 77 -1.91 -16.77 6.17
CA SER A 77 -2.65 -15.50 6.23
C SER A 77 -2.95 -14.98 4.83
N LEU A 78 -1.96 -14.93 3.96
CA LEU A 78 -2.13 -14.48 2.57
C LEU A 78 -3.12 -15.36 1.82
N ALA A 79 -2.96 -16.69 1.85
CA ALA A 79 -3.84 -17.62 1.15
C ALA A 79 -5.33 -17.46 1.55
N ARG A 80 -5.59 -17.15 2.82
CA ARG A 80 -6.95 -16.89 3.30
C ARG A 80 -7.52 -15.56 2.76
N ASP A 81 -6.66 -14.57 2.57
CA ASP A 81 -7.03 -13.20 2.21
C ASP A 81 -6.91 -12.94 0.68
N LEU A 82 -6.40 -13.93 -0.07
CA LEU A 82 -6.30 -13.91 -1.53
C LEU A 82 -7.68 -14.17 -2.17
N LEU A 83 -8.44 -13.09 -2.36
CA LEU A 83 -9.71 -13.11 -3.10
C LEU A 83 -9.44 -12.74 -4.57
N VAL A 84 -8.61 -13.52 -5.24
CA VAL A 84 -8.23 -13.32 -6.63
C VAL A 84 -8.51 -14.58 -7.44
N PRO A 85 -8.80 -14.47 -8.77
CA PRO A 85 -9.04 -15.64 -9.62
C PRO A 85 -7.73 -16.41 -9.91
N GLU A 86 -7.86 -17.69 -10.24
CA GLU A 86 -6.76 -18.43 -10.84
C GLU A 86 -6.39 -17.86 -12.24
N PRO A 87 -5.11 -17.90 -12.64
CA PRO A 87 -3.97 -18.52 -11.92
C PRO A 87 -3.26 -17.58 -10.93
N TRP A 88 -3.80 -16.42 -10.64
CA TRP A 88 -3.13 -15.41 -9.81
C TRP A 88 -2.97 -15.84 -8.36
N HIS A 89 -3.93 -16.61 -7.83
CA HIS A 89 -3.82 -17.16 -6.47
C HIS A 89 -2.54 -17.99 -6.29
N GLU A 90 -2.36 -18.99 -7.13
CA GLU A 90 -1.17 -19.86 -7.09
C GLU A 90 0.11 -19.06 -7.34
N ARG A 91 0.09 -18.14 -8.29
CA ARG A 91 1.25 -17.31 -8.65
C ARG A 91 1.72 -16.44 -7.51
N ILE A 92 0.82 -15.73 -6.82
CA ILE A 92 1.17 -14.88 -5.67
C ILE A 92 1.79 -15.70 -4.53
N LEU A 93 1.25 -16.90 -4.26
CA LEU A 93 1.82 -17.79 -3.25
C LEU A 93 3.19 -18.35 -3.68
N ALA A 94 3.37 -18.68 -4.96
CA ALA A 94 4.65 -19.13 -5.48
C ALA A 94 5.71 -18.01 -5.42
N ASP A 95 5.37 -16.78 -5.75
CA ASP A 95 6.26 -15.62 -5.63
C ASP A 95 6.68 -15.38 -4.19
N LEU A 96 5.74 -15.53 -3.22
CA LEU A 96 6.06 -15.50 -1.79
C LEU A 96 7.07 -16.58 -1.42
N ASP A 97 6.83 -17.83 -1.86
CA ASP A 97 7.69 -18.97 -1.54
C ASP A 97 9.08 -18.82 -2.16
N ALA A 98 9.21 -18.18 -3.32
CA ALA A 98 10.47 -17.92 -4.01
C ALA A 98 11.26 -16.72 -3.42
N THR A 99 10.61 -15.84 -2.65
CA THR A 99 11.29 -14.67 -2.09
C THR A 99 12.24 -15.07 -0.96
N PRO A 100 13.51 -14.55 -0.93
CA PRO A 100 14.47 -14.88 0.12
C PRO A 100 13.95 -14.56 1.52
N ASP A 101 14.18 -15.47 2.47
CA ASP A 101 13.68 -15.41 3.84
C ASP A 101 14.00 -14.10 4.56
N HIS A 102 15.26 -13.66 4.51
CA HIS A 102 15.70 -12.46 5.24
C HIS A 102 14.97 -11.20 4.73
N SER A 103 14.89 -11.04 3.40
CA SER A 103 14.25 -9.87 2.78
C SER A 103 12.76 -9.80 3.09
N MET A 104 12.06 -10.94 2.98
CA MET A 104 10.64 -11.01 3.26
C MET A 104 10.33 -10.79 4.74
N ARG A 105 11.10 -11.39 5.63
CA ARG A 105 10.93 -11.27 7.08
C ARG A 105 11.09 -9.83 7.56
N GLU A 106 12.18 -9.18 7.15
CA GLU A 106 12.48 -7.80 7.52
C GLU A 106 11.41 -6.84 6.98
N LEU A 107 11.03 -7.01 5.72
CA LEU A 107 10.03 -6.16 5.08
C LEU A 107 8.65 -6.33 5.74
N TRP A 108 8.23 -7.56 6.02
CA TRP A 108 6.95 -7.83 6.68
C TRP A 108 6.89 -7.24 8.10
N ALA A 109 7.95 -7.44 8.89
CA ALA A 109 8.05 -6.86 10.21
C ALA A 109 8.01 -5.33 10.18
N ALA A 110 8.77 -4.71 9.28
CA ALA A 110 8.84 -3.26 9.13
C ALA A 110 7.48 -2.66 8.73
N VAL A 111 6.78 -3.26 7.77
CA VAL A 111 5.47 -2.77 7.30
C VAL A 111 4.39 -2.90 8.37
N LEU A 112 4.38 -4.01 9.12
CA LEU A 112 3.44 -4.19 10.23
C LEU A 112 3.70 -3.22 11.40
N ALA A 113 4.95 -2.85 11.64
CA ALA A 113 5.33 -1.90 12.68
C ALA A 113 5.21 -0.44 12.24
N ALA A 114 5.02 -0.16 10.94
CA ALA A 114 5.01 1.20 10.42
C ALA A 114 3.81 2.00 10.93
N ASP A 115 4.10 3.14 11.55
CA ASP A 115 3.12 4.22 11.79
C ASP A 115 3.15 5.17 10.59
N THR A 116 2.10 5.18 9.80
CA THR A 116 2.01 5.99 8.59
C THR A 116 1.31 7.33 8.80
N ARG A 117 0.88 7.68 10.01
CA ARG A 117 0.11 8.91 10.28
C ARG A 117 0.83 10.17 9.81
N ALA A 118 2.11 10.31 10.18
CA ALA A 118 2.92 11.45 9.75
C ALA A 118 3.16 11.48 8.24
N LEU A 119 3.26 10.32 7.59
CA LEU A 119 3.43 10.24 6.14
C LEU A 119 2.19 10.76 5.41
N TRP A 120 0.99 10.35 5.83
CA TRP A 120 -0.26 10.84 5.26
C TRP A 120 -0.42 12.35 5.44
N SER A 121 -0.15 12.88 6.64
CA SER A 121 -0.30 14.31 6.93
C SER A 121 0.72 15.20 6.21
N SER A 122 1.86 14.65 5.78
CA SER A 122 2.89 15.38 5.05
C SER A 122 2.72 15.35 3.52
N LEU A 123 1.71 14.67 3.00
CA LEU A 123 1.47 14.60 1.56
C LEU A 123 1.10 15.96 0.99
N THR A 124 1.81 16.38 -0.04
CA THR A 124 1.57 17.62 -0.80
C THR A 124 1.13 17.35 -2.24
N VAL A 125 1.15 16.10 -2.66
CA VAL A 125 0.74 15.70 -4.01
C VAL A 125 -0.70 15.18 -4.00
N PRO A 126 -1.48 15.40 -5.06
CA PRO A 126 -2.78 14.77 -5.22
C PRO A 126 -2.67 13.26 -5.03
N THR A 127 -3.49 12.71 -4.13
CA THR A 127 -3.40 11.30 -3.77
C THR A 127 -4.77 10.62 -3.87
N LEU A 128 -4.79 9.45 -4.51
CA LEU A 128 -5.92 8.53 -4.52
C LEU A 128 -5.60 7.33 -3.61
N TYR A 129 -6.52 7.02 -2.70
CA TYR A 129 -6.49 5.77 -1.95
C TYR A 129 -7.56 4.82 -2.47
N VAL A 130 -7.12 3.68 -3.02
CA VAL A 130 -8.02 2.60 -3.45
C VAL A 130 -8.14 1.63 -2.30
N ARG A 131 -9.33 1.59 -1.69
CA ARG A 131 -9.61 0.78 -0.51
C ARG A 131 -10.22 -0.57 -0.86
N SER A 132 -9.71 -1.64 -0.23
CA SER A 132 -10.48 -2.86 -0.02
C SER A 132 -11.48 -2.64 1.12
N THR A 133 -12.75 -3.00 0.91
CA THR A 133 -13.81 -2.76 1.90
C THR A 133 -13.72 -3.67 3.13
N ARG A 134 -12.83 -4.66 3.13
CA ARG A 134 -12.72 -5.67 4.17
C ARG A 134 -11.85 -5.25 5.36
N ASP A 135 -10.73 -4.60 5.10
CA ASP A 135 -9.64 -4.51 6.07
C ASP A 135 -9.45 -3.11 6.68
N VAL A 136 -10.13 -2.10 6.16
CA VAL A 136 -9.97 -0.71 6.61
C VAL A 136 -11.27 -0.18 7.20
N HIS A 137 -11.22 0.17 8.49
CA HIS A 137 -12.37 0.76 9.19
C HIS A 137 -12.60 2.20 8.77
N GLN A 138 -13.86 2.65 8.78
CA GLN A 138 -14.25 4.01 8.40
C GLN A 138 -13.49 5.09 9.18
N ARG A 139 -13.34 4.92 10.49
CA ARG A 139 -12.61 5.88 11.35
C ARG A 139 -11.15 6.09 10.95
N ASP A 140 -10.50 5.06 10.39
CA ASP A 140 -9.12 5.16 9.92
C ASP A 140 -9.06 5.88 8.57
N LEU A 141 -10.12 5.74 7.76
CA LEU A 141 -10.30 6.48 6.52
C LEU A 141 -10.55 7.97 6.75
N ASP A 142 -11.30 8.33 7.78
CA ASP A 142 -11.60 9.75 8.07
C ASP A 142 -10.31 10.56 8.24
N ALA A 143 -9.27 9.94 8.78
CA ALA A 143 -7.94 10.56 8.86
C ALA A 143 -7.21 10.64 7.51
N VAL A 144 -7.48 9.71 6.58
CA VAL A 144 -6.90 9.70 5.22
C VAL A 144 -7.64 10.66 4.29
N THR A 145 -8.96 10.79 4.40
CA THR A 145 -9.79 11.63 3.51
C THR A 145 -9.43 13.12 3.54
N GLN A 146 -8.75 13.56 4.58
CA GLN A 146 -8.22 14.93 4.64
C GLN A 146 -7.02 15.14 3.68
N HIS A 147 -6.37 14.07 3.23
CA HIS A 147 -5.14 14.11 2.44
C HIS A 147 -5.26 13.36 1.11
N ALA A 148 -6.31 12.55 0.94
CA ALA A 148 -6.49 11.72 -0.25
C ALA A 148 -7.97 11.58 -0.63
N THR A 149 -8.24 11.44 -1.93
CA THR A 149 -9.52 10.93 -2.39
C THR A 149 -9.59 9.43 -2.12
N VAL A 150 -10.68 8.94 -1.55
CA VAL A 150 -10.87 7.51 -1.27
C VAL A 150 -11.89 6.92 -2.25
N VAL A 151 -11.59 5.73 -2.77
CA VAL A 151 -12.51 4.96 -3.60
C VAL A 151 -12.49 3.50 -3.18
N ASP A 152 -13.66 2.89 -3.09
CA ASP A 152 -13.81 1.48 -2.74
C ASP A 152 -13.82 0.62 -4.00
N VAL A 153 -12.97 -0.42 -4.02
CA VAL A 153 -12.93 -1.40 -5.10
C VAL A 153 -12.70 -2.80 -4.52
N GLY A 154 -13.70 -3.64 -4.63
CA GLY A 154 -13.63 -5.05 -4.25
C GLY A 154 -13.35 -5.33 -2.77
N PRO A 155 -13.51 -6.57 -2.34
CA PRO A 155 -13.37 -6.95 -0.93
C PRO A 155 -11.95 -7.43 -0.57
N GLY A 156 -11.07 -7.69 -1.54
CA GLY A 156 -9.79 -8.35 -1.31
C GLY A 156 -8.60 -7.41 -1.25
N HIS A 157 -7.51 -7.87 -0.62
CA HIS A 157 -6.26 -7.12 -0.51
C HIS A 157 -5.56 -6.85 -1.87
N TRP A 158 -5.94 -7.57 -2.93
CA TRP A 158 -5.44 -7.39 -4.30
C TRP A 158 -6.52 -6.92 -5.27
N PRO A 159 -7.18 -5.76 -5.05
CA PRO A 159 -8.28 -5.33 -5.92
C PRO A 159 -7.83 -5.13 -7.36
N HIS A 160 -6.59 -4.70 -7.60
CA HIS A 160 -6.00 -4.51 -8.94
C HIS A 160 -5.75 -5.82 -9.70
N VAL A 161 -5.79 -6.96 -9.02
CA VAL A 161 -5.72 -8.30 -9.64
C VAL A 161 -7.10 -8.92 -9.76
N ALA A 162 -7.95 -8.74 -8.74
CA ALA A 162 -9.30 -9.29 -8.72
C ALA A 162 -10.25 -8.54 -9.67
N GLU A 163 -10.14 -7.22 -9.71
CA GLU A 163 -11.02 -6.32 -10.47
C GLU A 163 -10.21 -5.25 -11.24
N PRO A 164 -9.29 -5.66 -12.14
CA PRO A 164 -8.36 -4.75 -12.81
C PRO A 164 -9.04 -3.61 -13.56
N GLU A 165 -10.17 -3.90 -14.23
CA GLU A 165 -10.95 -2.91 -14.98
C GLU A 165 -11.54 -1.82 -14.05
N ALA A 166 -12.07 -2.22 -12.89
CA ALA A 166 -12.66 -1.31 -11.92
C ALA A 166 -11.58 -0.39 -11.32
N VAL A 167 -10.43 -0.94 -10.94
CA VAL A 167 -9.29 -0.18 -10.42
C VAL A 167 -8.75 0.79 -11.47
N ALA A 168 -8.52 0.30 -12.69
CA ALA A 168 -8.03 1.14 -13.78
C ALA A 168 -9.01 2.27 -14.13
N ALA A 169 -10.32 2.00 -14.14
CA ALA A 169 -11.34 3.01 -14.37
C ALA A 169 -11.38 4.06 -13.25
N ALA A 170 -11.27 3.64 -11.99
CA ALA A 170 -11.21 4.55 -10.84
C ALA A 170 -9.99 5.49 -10.93
N ILE A 171 -8.81 4.93 -11.21
CA ILE A 171 -7.57 5.70 -11.37
C ILE A 171 -7.71 6.71 -12.54
N ARG A 172 -8.19 6.27 -13.72
CA ARG A 172 -8.35 7.15 -14.87
C ARG A 172 -9.32 8.30 -14.59
N ARG A 173 -10.48 8.02 -13.99
CA ARG A 173 -11.48 9.07 -13.64
C ARG A 173 -10.87 10.08 -12.68
N TRP A 174 -10.25 9.62 -11.60
CA TRP A 174 -9.63 10.50 -10.64
C TRP A 174 -8.47 11.31 -11.24
N HIS A 175 -7.58 10.67 -11.99
CA HIS A 175 -6.44 11.34 -12.62
C HIS A 175 -6.88 12.44 -13.61
N ALA A 176 -7.98 12.23 -14.33
CA ALA A 176 -8.56 13.26 -15.20
C ALA A 176 -9.00 14.52 -14.41
N THR A 177 -9.56 14.35 -13.20
CA THR A 177 -9.92 15.50 -12.35
C THR A 177 -8.71 16.25 -11.83
N VAL A 178 -7.63 15.53 -11.47
CA VAL A 178 -6.38 16.14 -11.02
C VAL A 178 -5.66 16.88 -12.15
N ALA A 179 -5.61 16.28 -13.35
CA ALA A 179 -4.97 16.89 -14.51
C ALA A 179 -5.69 18.15 -15.02
N ALA A 180 -6.99 18.28 -14.71
CA ALA A 180 -7.79 19.45 -15.07
C ALA A 180 -7.62 20.63 -14.09
N GLN A 181 -6.99 20.43 -12.94
CA GLN A 181 -6.72 21.49 -11.97
C GLN A 181 -5.49 22.29 -12.44
N PRO A 182 -5.59 23.65 -12.54
CA PRO A 182 -4.43 24.46 -12.88
C PRO A 182 -3.34 24.27 -11.84
N SER A 183 -2.11 24.05 -12.29
CA SER A 183 -0.93 23.96 -11.42
C SER A 183 -0.76 25.31 -10.70
N HIS A 184 -1.09 25.39 -9.43
CA HIS A 184 -0.74 26.53 -8.60
C HIS A 184 0.77 26.48 -8.33
N HIS A 185 1.52 27.21 -9.14
CA HIS A 185 2.96 27.48 -8.93
C HIS A 185 3.14 28.71 -8.05
#